data_700128b703e981bd85ea0bb46ca4a754
#
_entry.id   700128b703e981bd85ea0bb46ca4a754
#
_cell.length_a   1.000
_cell.length_b   1.000
_cell.length_c   1.000
_cell.angle_alpha   90.00
_cell.angle_beta   90.00
_cell.angle_gamma   90.00
#
_symmetry.space_group_name_H-M   'P 1'
#
loop_
_entity.id
_entity.type
_entity.pdbx_description
1 polymer ?
#
loop_
_entity_poly.entity_id
_entity_poly.type
_entity_poly.pdbx_seq_one_letter_code
_entity_poly.pdbx_strand_id
1 'polypeptide(L)'
;MIQMFEKYMIVENDAENIVKNGKVTGFRFGARLPYYRGIPLSLVEDIVVKVDGEDVPRDTIKFSAHDNTYTLMQMEKEVDDRWNMGEVAQIIVDKEGGLKKGEHKIFLLLNMRIAYLPFPSIRKSEKTVFI
;
A
#
# COMPACT_ATOMS: atom_id res chain seq x y z
N MET A 1 -3.88 22.11 -4.30
CA MET A 1 -4.51 20.99 -4.98
C MET A 1 -4.04 19.66 -4.43
N ILE A 2 -4.89 19.02 -3.73
CA ILE A 2 -4.56 17.79 -3.03
C ILE A 2 -4.39 16.59 -3.94
N GLN A 3 -4.97 16.64 -5.13
CA GLN A 3 -4.89 15.54 -6.10
C GLN A 3 -3.45 15.25 -6.56
N MET A 4 -2.55 16.20 -6.35
CA MET A 4 -1.17 16.07 -6.78
C MET A 4 -0.48 14.85 -6.16
N PHE A 5 -0.63 14.65 -4.84
CA PHE A 5 -0.01 13.51 -4.18
C PHE A 5 -0.70 12.19 -4.52
N GLU A 6 -2.02 12.20 -4.59
CA GLU A 6 -2.79 10.99 -4.89
C GLU A 6 -2.47 10.44 -6.28
N LYS A 7 -2.15 11.30 -7.21
CA LYS A 7 -1.78 10.92 -8.57
C LYS A 7 -0.58 9.97 -8.61
N TYR A 8 0.32 10.07 -7.63
CA TYR A 8 1.56 9.29 -7.60
C TYR A 8 1.58 8.20 -6.53
N MET A 9 0.46 7.98 -5.84
CA MET A 9 0.41 6.97 -4.77
C MET A 9 0.76 5.57 -5.25
N ILE A 10 0.18 5.15 -6.37
CA ILE A 10 0.40 3.81 -6.91
C ILE A 10 1.45 3.89 -8.02
N VAL A 11 2.48 3.06 -7.88
CA VAL A 11 3.53 2.92 -8.89
C VAL A 11 3.04 1.87 -9.88
N GLU A 12 2.40 2.32 -10.96
CA GLU A 12 1.65 1.45 -11.86
C GLU A 12 2.47 0.41 -12.62
N ASN A 13 3.77 0.64 -12.80
CA ASN A 13 4.63 -0.32 -13.49
C ASN A 13 5.51 -1.14 -12.52
N ASP A 14 5.16 -1.14 -11.24
CA ASP A 14 5.87 -1.89 -10.21
C ASP A 14 4.89 -2.83 -9.50
N ALA A 15 4.27 -3.73 -10.26
CA ALA A 15 3.32 -4.69 -9.73
C ALA A 15 3.65 -6.07 -10.29
N GLU A 16 3.63 -7.08 -9.42
CA GLU A 16 3.88 -8.45 -9.85
C GLU A 16 3.33 -9.46 -8.84
N ASN A 17 3.18 -10.68 -9.31
CA ASN A 17 2.87 -11.79 -8.41
C ASN A 17 4.12 -12.19 -7.65
N ILE A 18 3.94 -12.66 -6.42
CA ILE A 18 5.02 -13.15 -5.57
C ILE A 18 5.06 -14.66 -5.68
N VAL A 19 6.26 -15.19 -5.99
CA VAL A 19 6.47 -16.62 -6.12
C VAL A 19 7.40 -17.08 -5.01
N LYS A 20 6.96 -18.09 -4.24
CA LYS A 20 7.78 -18.71 -3.20
C LYS A 20 7.74 -20.22 -3.38
N ASN A 21 8.90 -20.84 -3.44
CA ASN A 21 9.03 -22.30 -3.62
C ASN A 21 8.21 -22.82 -4.81
N GLY A 22 8.24 -22.06 -5.92
CA GLY A 22 7.55 -22.44 -7.14
C GLY A 22 6.05 -22.19 -7.15
N LYS A 23 5.49 -21.61 -6.07
CA LYS A 23 4.05 -21.32 -5.98
C LYS A 23 3.81 -19.83 -5.89
N VAL A 24 2.76 -19.37 -6.53
CA VAL A 24 2.31 -17.97 -6.41
C VAL A 24 1.54 -17.84 -5.10
N THR A 25 2.07 -17.03 -4.17
CA THR A 25 1.50 -16.88 -2.83
C THR A 25 0.74 -15.57 -2.65
N GLY A 26 0.85 -14.65 -3.58
CA GLY A 26 0.19 -13.37 -3.50
C GLY A 26 0.66 -12.44 -4.59
N PHE A 27 0.42 -11.16 -4.39
CA PHE A 27 0.91 -10.12 -5.31
C PHE A 27 1.37 -8.91 -4.53
N ARG A 28 2.10 -8.02 -5.19
CA ARG A 28 2.56 -6.77 -4.58
C ARG A 28 2.50 -5.64 -5.59
N PHE A 29 2.46 -4.43 -5.09
CA PHE A 29 2.62 -3.24 -5.93
C PHE A 29 3.31 -2.14 -5.12
N GLY A 30 3.98 -1.23 -5.81
CA GLY A 30 4.65 -0.11 -5.19
C GLY A 30 3.69 1.01 -4.83
N ALA A 31 3.94 1.65 -3.70
CA ALA A 31 3.14 2.77 -3.23
C ALA A 31 4.04 3.87 -2.69
N ARG A 32 3.71 5.13 -3.01
CA ARG A 32 4.39 6.30 -2.47
C ARG A 32 3.53 6.96 -1.42
N LEU A 33 4.18 7.52 -0.41
CA LEU A 33 3.49 8.30 0.62
C LEU A 33 2.85 9.54 -0.02
N PRO A 34 1.52 9.69 0.06
CA PRO A 34 0.83 10.84 -0.53
C PRO A 34 0.82 12.05 0.40
N TYR A 35 2.00 12.41 0.91
CA TYR A 35 2.16 13.51 1.86
C TYR A 35 3.57 14.10 1.71
N TYR A 36 3.70 15.38 1.97
CA TYR A 36 4.95 16.10 1.75
C TYR A 36 5.99 15.91 2.85
N ARG A 37 5.66 15.20 3.92
CA ARG A 37 6.58 14.86 5.01
C ARG A 37 6.52 13.39 5.30
N GLY A 38 7.64 12.82 5.74
CA GLY A 38 7.64 11.45 6.23
C GLY A 38 6.85 11.32 7.53
N ILE A 39 6.32 10.13 7.75
CA ILE A 39 5.57 9.83 8.98
C ILE A 39 6.03 8.50 9.56
N PRO A 40 5.98 8.34 10.90
CA PRO A 40 6.17 7.02 11.50
C PRO A 40 5.08 6.07 11.01
N LEU A 41 5.40 4.79 10.89
CA LEU A 41 4.43 3.80 10.39
C LEU A 41 3.20 3.70 11.30
N SER A 42 3.36 3.98 12.60
CA SER A 42 2.23 3.95 13.54
C SER A 42 1.14 4.97 13.21
N LEU A 43 1.44 5.97 12.39
CA LEU A 43 0.46 6.96 11.97
C LEU A 43 -0.32 6.56 10.72
N VAL A 44 0.04 5.45 10.08
CA VAL A 44 -0.76 4.85 9.01
C VAL A 44 -1.81 3.99 9.69
N GLU A 45 -3.00 4.52 9.85
CA GLU A 45 -4.06 3.85 10.62
C GLU A 45 -4.76 2.75 9.85
N ASP A 46 -4.84 2.86 8.55
CA ASP A 46 -5.46 1.82 7.73
C ASP A 46 -4.98 1.88 6.29
N ILE A 47 -4.98 0.71 5.66
CA ILE A 47 -4.69 0.56 4.25
C ILE A 47 -5.81 -0.29 3.67
N VAL A 48 -6.53 0.26 2.68
CA VAL A 48 -7.60 -0.44 1.99
C VAL A 48 -7.18 -0.66 0.56
N VAL A 49 -7.30 -1.90 0.10
CA VAL A 49 -6.96 -2.29 -1.27
C VAL A 49 -8.17 -2.93 -1.92
N LYS A 50 -8.45 -2.55 -3.16
CA LYS A 50 -9.44 -3.23 -3.99
C LYS A 50 -8.77 -3.60 -5.31
N VAL A 51 -9.13 -4.76 -5.83
CA VAL A 51 -8.65 -5.23 -7.13
C VAL A 51 -9.87 -5.49 -8.00
N ASP A 52 -9.93 -4.79 -9.13
CA ASP A 52 -11.05 -4.91 -10.08
C ASP A 52 -12.41 -4.73 -9.41
N GLY A 53 -12.48 -3.83 -8.42
CA GLY A 53 -13.70 -3.52 -7.69
C GLY A 53 -13.99 -4.42 -6.50
N GLU A 54 -13.17 -5.44 -6.27
CA GLU A 54 -13.36 -6.35 -5.14
C GLU A 54 -12.46 -6.00 -3.97
N ASP A 55 -13.02 -6.03 -2.76
CA ASP A 55 -12.26 -5.74 -1.55
C ASP A 55 -11.26 -6.85 -1.25
N VAL A 56 -10.06 -6.45 -0.87
CA VAL A 56 -9.02 -7.35 -0.37
C VAL A 56 -9.18 -7.42 1.16
N PRO A 57 -9.23 -8.63 1.75
CA PRO A 57 -9.33 -8.74 3.20
C PRO A 57 -8.16 -8.05 3.91
N ARG A 58 -8.47 -7.28 4.94
CA ARG A 58 -7.49 -6.46 5.66
C ARG A 58 -6.35 -7.30 6.26
N ASP A 59 -6.65 -8.49 6.75
CA ASP A 59 -5.67 -9.36 7.37
C ASP A 59 -4.68 -10.00 6.39
N THR A 60 -4.91 -9.85 5.08
CA THR A 60 -3.99 -10.33 4.05
C THR A 60 -3.04 -9.24 3.56
N ILE A 61 -3.22 -8.00 4.01
CA ILE A 61 -2.44 -6.86 3.55
C ILE A 61 -1.22 -6.66 4.45
N LYS A 62 -0.04 -6.49 3.83
CA LYS A 62 1.20 -6.21 4.53
C LYS A 62 1.88 -5.01 3.87
N PHE A 63 2.69 -4.34 4.66
CA PHE A 63 3.47 -3.18 4.22
C PHE A 63 4.95 -3.52 4.36
N SER A 64 5.74 -3.25 3.34
CA SER A 64 7.17 -3.53 3.36
C SER A 64 7.97 -2.28 2.98
N ALA A 65 8.92 -1.93 3.84
CA ALA A 65 9.87 -0.84 3.60
C ALA A 65 11.16 -1.14 4.36
N HIS A 66 12.30 -0.66 3.84
CA HIS A 66 13.60 -0.79 4.51
C HIS A 66 13.93 -2.24 4.89
N ASP A 67 13.57 -3.19 4.01
CA ASP A 67 13.79 -4.63 4.22
C ASP A 67 12.98 -5.23 5.37
N ASN A 68 12.01 -4.50 5.89
CA ASN A 68 11.10 -4.98 6.93
C ASN A 68 9.68 -5.09 6.38
N THR A 69 8.97 -6.12 6.82
CA THR A 69 7.58 -6.35 6.43
C THR A 69 6.70 -6.36 7.67
N TYR A 70 5.60 -5.63 7.60
CA TYR A 70 4.67 -5.46 8.72
C TYR A 70 3.25 -5.83 8.31
N THR A 71 2.52 -6.49 9.21
CA THR A 71 1.06 -6.55 9.09
C THR A 71 0.51 -5.19 9.48
N LEU A 72 -0.75 -4.92 9.16
CA LEU A 72 -1.36 -3.65 9.55
C LEU A 72 -1.42 -3.51 11.07
N MET A 73 -1.62 -4.62 11.79
CA MET A 73 -1.61 -4.61 13.24
C MET A 73 -0.23 -4.25 13.80
N GLN A 74 0.83 -4.78 13.18
CA GLN A 74 2.20 -4.45 13.60
C GLN A 74 2.55 -2.99 13.35
N MET A 75 2.04 -2.41 12.27
CA MET A 75 2.28 -1.00 11.95
C MET A 75 1.75 -0.06 13.04
N GLU A 76 0.65 -0.41 13.68
CA GLU A 76 0.06 0.40 14.76
C GLU A 76 1.04 0.67 15.88
N LYS A 77 1.98 -0.23 16.09
CA LYS A 77 2.95 -0.16 17.20
C LYS A 77 4.34 0.25 16.73
N GLU A 78 4.54 0.43 15.43
CA GLU A 78 5.85 0.74 14.88
C GLU A 78 6.10 2.23 14.89
N VAL A 79 6.83 2.72 15.89
CA VAL A 79 7.13 4.15 16.08
C VAL A 79 8.51 4.56 15.57
N ASP A 80 9.39 3.59 15.35
CA ASP A 80 10.78 3.87 14.95
C ASP A 80 10.98 3.88 13.44
N ASP A 81 10.27 3.02 12.72
CA ASP A 81 10.37 2.99 11.27
C ASP A 81 9.44 4.03 10.66
N ARG A 82 9.83 4.55 9.52
CA ARG A 82 9.14 5.66 8.88
C ARG A 82 8.91 5.39 7.40
N TRP A 83 7.88 6.03 6.88
CA TRP A 83 7.63 6.10 5.44
C TRP A 83 7.94 7.54 5.02
N ASN A 84 8.95 7.72 4.19
CA ASN A 84 9.43 9.04 3.82
C ASN A 84 8.78 9.54 2.53
N MET A 85 8.75 10.86 2.38
CA MET A 85 8.21 11.50 1.18
C MET A 85 8.93 10.97 -0.06
N GLY A 86 8.15 10.55 -1.06
CA GLY A 86 8.68 10.03 -2.31
C GLY A 86 9.21 8.61 -2.27
N GLU A 87 9.32 8.04 -1.08
CA GLU A 87 9.82 6.69 -0.91
C GLU A 87 8.78 5.66 -1.35
N VAL A 88 9.23 4.70 -2.16
CA VAL A 88 8.35 3.63 -2.63
C VAL A 88 8.39 2.48 -1.63
N ALA A 89 7.26 2.21 -1.00
CA ALA A 89 7.06 1.03 -0.19
C ALA A 89 6.34 -0.02 -1.02
N GLN A 90 6.31 -1.26 -0.53
CA GLN A 90 5.58 -2.35 -1.17
C GLN A 90 4.33 -2.67 -0.38
N ILE A 91 3.20 -2.70 -1.06
CA ILE A 91 1.97 -3.23 -0.49
C ILE A 91 1.87 -4.67 -0.97
N ILE A 92 1.87 -5.59 -0.01
CA ILE A 92 1.88 -7.03 -0.29
C ILE A 92 0.53 -7.59 0.13
N VAL A 93 -0.06 -8.40 -0.74
CA VAL A 93 -1.33 -9.07 -0.45
C VAL A 93 -1.12 -10.56 -0.55
N ASP A 94 -1.41 -11.27 0.52
CA ASP A 94 -1.38 -12.73 0.53
C ASP A 94 -2.64 -13.24 -0.15
N LYS A 95 -2.46 -13.88 -1.28
CA LYS A 95 -3.57 -14.45 -2.06
C LYS A 95 -3.07 -15.63 -2.86
N GLU A 96 -3.55 -16.82 -2.54
CA GLU A 96 -3.18 -18.03 -3.27
C GLU A 96 -3.45 -17.86 -4.76
N GLY A 97 -2.44 -18.13 -5.58
CA GLY A 97 -2.55 -17.95 -7.02
C GLY A 97 -2.35 -16.53 -7.52
N GLY A 98 -2.27 -15.54 -6.62
CA GLY A 98 -2.06 -14.13 -6.97
C GLY A 98 -3.13 -13.59 -7.89
N LEU A 99 -2.72 -12.77 -8.86
CA LEU A 99 -3.60 -12.20 -9.88
C LEU A 99 -3.32 -12.87 -11.22
N LYS A 100 -4.36 -12.98 -12.05
CA LYS A 100 -4.22 -13.51 -13.41
C LYS A 100 -3.36 -12.59 -14.23
N LYS A 101 -2.66 -13.12 -15.23
CA LYS A 101 -1.93 -12.29 -16.18
C LYS A 101 -2.88 -11.32 -16.87
N GLY A 102 -2.41 -10.10 -17.06
CA GLY A 102 -3.15 -9.09 -17.78
C GLY A 102 -3.36 -7.84 -16.96
N GLU A 103 -4.36 -7.10 -17.35
CA GLU A 103 -4.67 -5.79 -16.81
C GLU A 103 -5.56 -5.88 -15.58
N HIS A 104 -5.21 -5.13 -14.54
CA HIS A 104 -6.00 -5.06 -13.31
C HIS A 104 -6.09 -3.63 -12.81
N LYS A 105 -7.24 -3.25 -12.27
CA LYS A 105 -7.40 -1.98 -11.58
C LYS A 105 -7.10 -2.15 -10.11
N ILE A 106 -6.14 -1.39 -9.61
CA ILE A 106 -5.80 -1.38 -8.19
C ILE A 106 -6.31 -0.08 -7.58
N PHE A 107 -7.12 -0.20 -6.54
CA PHE A 107 -7.55 0.92 -5.72
C PHE A 107 -6.80 0.86 -4.39
N LEU A 108 -6.22 1.98 -3.97
CA LEU A 108 -5.50 2.10 -2.71
C LEU A 108 -6.02 3.28 -1.93
N LEU A 109 -6.41 3.05 -0.68
CA LEU A 109 -6.80 4.09 0.26
C LEU A 109 -5.87 4.02 1.46
N LEU A 110 -5.30 5.16 1.83
CA LEU A 110 -4.47 5.30 3.01
C LEU A 110 -5.17 6.25 3.99
N ASN A 111 -5.37 5.78 5.21
CA ASN A 111 -5.89 6.58 6.30
C ASN A 111 -4.74 6.88 7.24
N MET A 112 -4.33 8.14 7.30
CA MET A 112 -3.17 8.57 8.06
C MET A 112 -3.57 9.57 9.14
N ARG A 113 -2.92 9.47 10.30
CA ARG A 113 -3.07 10.47 11.35
C ARG A 113 -1.95 11.49 11.20
N ILE A 114 -2.32 12.72 10.94
CA ILE A 114 -1.35 13.83 10.85
C ILE A 114 -1.47 14.63 12.14
N ALA A 115 -0.35 14.77 12.85
CA ALA A 115 -0.34 15.28 14.22
C ALA A 115 -1.01 16.65 14.42
N TYR A 116 -0.89 17.54 13.45
CA TYR A 116 -1.49 18.87 13.56
C TYR A 116 -2.88 19.01 12.95
N LEU A 117 -3.43 17.92 12.39
CA LEU A 117 -4.79 17.94 11.83
C LEU A 117 -5.78 17.42 12.85
N PRO A 118 -6.96 18.06 13.00
CA PRO A 118 -7.98 17.58 13.93
C PRO A 118 -8.79 16.39 13.39
N PHE A 119 -8.46 15.90 12.22
CA PHE A 119 -9.18 14.80 11.57
C PHE A 119 -8.19 13.92 10.81
N PRO A 120 -8.55 12.66 10.52
CA PRO A 120 -7.68 11.77 9.74
C PRO A 120 -7.48 12.31 8.32
N SER A 121 -6.29 12.07 7.78
CA SER A 121 -6.01 12.39 6.39
C SER A 121 -6.23 11.13 5.57
N ILE A 122 -7.26 11.15 4.73
CA ILE A 122 -7.61 10.02 3.88
C ILE A 122 -7.22 10.35 2.45
N ARG A 123 -6.36 9.52 1.88
CA ARG A 123 -5.88 9.66 0.50
C ARG A 123 -6.21 8.40 -0.27
N LYS A 124 -6.64 8.55 -1.51
CA LYS A 124 -7.01 7.40 -2.34
C LYS A 124 -6.59 7.61 -3.78
N SER A 125 -6.30 6.50 -4.44
CA SER A 125 -5.93 6.51 -5.85
C SER A 125 -6.33 5.19 -6.48
N GLU A 126 -6.54 5.20 -7.79
CA GLU A 126 -6.81 4.00 -8.56
C GLU A 126 -5.97 4.04 -9.83
N LYS A 127 -5.30 2.95 -10.12
CA LYS A 127 -4.45 2.82 -11.29
C LYS A 127 -4.59 1.45 -11.92
N THR A 128 -4.39 1.39 -13.23
CA THR A 128 -4.32 0.13 -13.96
C THR A 128 -2.89 -0.37 -13.91
N VAL A 129 -2.73 -1.64 -13.52
CA VAL A 129 -1.43 -2.31 -13.50
C VAL A 129 -1.49 -3.55 -14.37
N PHE A 130 -0.34 -4.06 -14.77
CA PHE A 130 -0.22 -5.26 -15.60
C PHE A 130 0.59 -6.33 -14.87
N ILE A 131 0.03 -7.52 -14.80
CA ILE A 131 0.70 -8.67 -14.18
C ILE A 131 1.29 -9.59 -15.26
#